data_bddaac5db8af537e4956a4e4129a82e1
#
_entry.id   bddaac5db8af537e4956a4e4129a82e1
#
_cell.length_a   1.000
_cell.length_b   1.000
_cell.length_c   1.000
_cell.angle_alpha   90.00
_cell.angle_beta   90.00
_cell.angle_gamma   90.00
#
_symmetry.space_group_name_H-M   'P 1'
#
loop_
_entity.id
_entity.type
_entity.pdbx_description
1 polymer ?
#
loop_
_entity_poly.entity_id
_entity_poly.type
_entity_poly.pdbx_seq_one_letter_code
_entity_poly.pdbx_strand_id
1 'polypeptide(L)'
;MEEVKNFIKECGAYFLATVDGDEPKVRPFGTIEIFEGKLYIQTGKSKNVSKQIQKNGKVQLCAMNKTCNKWLRLSGTLVRDDRREPKVHMVEAYPEL
;
A
#
# COMPACT_ATOMS: atom_id res chain seq x y z
N MET A 1 6.94 12.23 -4.75
CA MET A 1 6.73 10.96 -4.01
C MET A 1 6.83 11.12 -2.51
N GLU A 2 7.79 11.89 -2.01
CA GLU A 2 7.88 12.14 -0.57
C GLU A 2 6.62 12.81 -0.02
N GLU A 3 6.11 13.82 -0.71
CA GLU A 3 4.90 14.51 -0.27
C GLU A 3 3.71 13.55 -0.20
N VAL A 4 3.58 12.66 -1.17
CA VAL A 4 2.52 11.65 -1.23
C VAL A 4 2.65 10.68 -0.06
N LYS A 5 3.84 10.14 0.16
CA LYS A 5 4.10 9.23 1.28
C LYS A 5 3.79 9.91 2.62
N ASN A 6 4.26 11.13 2.81
CA ASN A 6 4.06 11.85 4.07
C ASN A 6 2.58 12.12 4.33
N PHE A 7 1.83 12.50 3.30
CA PHE A 7 0.39 12.72 3.45
C PHE A 7 -0.31 11.43 3.88
N ILE A 8 0.01 10.30 3.23
CA ILE A 8 -0.59 9.02 3.57
C ILE A 8 -0.26 8.60 4.99
N LYS A 9 1.00 8.80 5.43
CA LYS A 9 1.40 8.51 6.81
C LYS A 9 0.64 9.37 7.82
N GLU A 10 0.40 10.63 7.52
CA GLU A 10 -0.38 11.52 8.37
C GLU A 10 -1.83 11.05 8.52
N CYS A 11 -2.37 10.45 7.48
CA CYS A 11 -3.73 9.91 7.52
C CYS A 11 -3.85 8.71 8.46
N GLY A 12 -2.75 8.03 8.74
CA GLY A 12 -2.71 6.82 9.56
C GLY A 12 -3.00 5.59 8.73
N ALA A 13 -4.27 5.27 8.54
CA ALA A 13 -4.68 4.19 7.65
C ALA A 13 -5.10 4.74 6.29
N TYR A 14 -4.90 3.96 5.26
CA TYR A 14 -5.42 4.22 3.93
C TYR A 14 -6.18 2.98 3.46
N PHE A 15 -6.98 3.12 2.40
CA PHE A 15 -7.78 2.02 1.87
C PHE A 15 -7.25 1.62 0.52
N LEU A 16 -7.00 0.32 0.35
CA LEU A 16 -6.45 -0.24 -0.88
C LEU A 16 -7.52 -1.07 -1.56
N ALA A 17 -7.87 -0.69 -2.79
CA ALA A 17 -8.80 -1.44 -3.62
C ALA A 17 -8.02 -2.33 -4.58
N THR A 18 -8.43 -3.60 -4.66
CA THR A 18 -7.85 -4.60 -5.57
C THR A 18 -8.97 -5.26 -6.36
N VAL A 19 -8.60 -6.10 -7.30
CA VAL A 19 -9.54 -6.84 -8.14
C VAL A 19 -9.43 -8.33 -7.84
N ASP A 20 -10.57 -8.98 -7.62
CA ASP A 20 -10.67 -10.42 -7.46
C ASP A 20 -11.60 -10.95 -8.55
N GLY A 21 -11.04 -11.38 -9.67
CA GLY A 21 -11.82 -11.69 -10.87
C GLY A 21 -12.47 -10.44 -11.42
N ASP A 22 -13.80 -10.36 -11.34
CA ASP A 22 -14.56 -9.18 -11.72
C ASP A 22 -15.11 -8.40 -10.50
N GLU A 23 -14.71 -8.80 -9.28
CA GLU A 23 -15.19 -8.15 -8.06
C GLU A 23 -14.15 -7.18 -7.51
N PRO A 24 -14.53 -5.94 -7.20
CA PRO A 24 -13.65 -5.05 -6.47
C PRO A 24 -13.62 -5.44 -4.98
N LYS A 25 -12.44 -5.35 -4.39
CA LYS A 25 -12.25 -5.57 -2.96
C LYS A 25 -11.52 -4.37 -2.38
N VAL A 26 -11.87 -3.97 -1.16
CA VAL A 26 -11.23 -2.84 -0.49
C VAL A 26 -11.00 -3.18 0.97
N ARG A 27 -9.84 -2.77 1.52
CA ARG A 27 -9.51 -2.99 2.93
C ARG A 27 -8.52 -1.91 3.40
N PRO A 28 -8.44 -1.67 4.72
CA PRO A 28 -7.47 -0.70 5.25
C PRO A 28 -6.06 -1.28 5.27
N PHE A 29 -5.08 -0.42 5.06
CA PHE A 29 -3.67 -0.70 5.19
C PHE A 29 -3.02 0.40 6.02
N GLY A 30 -1.91 0.07 6.70
CA GLY A 30 -1.20 1.03 7.54
C GLY A 30 0.26 1.23 7.20
N THR A 31 0.81 0.48 6.25
CA THR A 31 2.24 0.56 5.93
C THR A 31 2.45 1.16 4.56
N ILE A 32 3.36 2.13 4.47
CA ILE A 32 3.81 2.69 3.20
C ILE A 32 5.19 3.30 3.40
N GLU A 33 6.09 3.08 2.45
CA GLU A 33 7.43 3.65 2.48
C GLU A 33 7.97 3.77 1.06
N ILE A 34 9.03 4.57 0.90
CA ILE A 34 9.72 4.71 -0.38
C ILE A 34 11.02 3.94 -0.31
N PHE A 35 11.30 3.14 -1.34
CA PHE A 35 12.57 2.45 -1.51
C PHE A 35 12.93 2.49 -2.99
N GLU A 36 14.14 2.96 -3.31
CA GLU A 36 14.62 3.11 -4.68
C GLU A 36 13.66 3.94 -5.57
N GLY A 37 13.07 4.99 -4.99
CA GLY A 37 12.18 5.90 -5.72
C GLY A 37 10.79 5.35 -6.00
N LYS A 38 10.42 4.20 -5.41
CA LYS A 38 9.11 3.57 -5.59
C LYS A 38 8.38 3.45 -4.27
N LEU A 39 7.07 3.47 -4.31
CA LEU A 39 6.25 3.25 -3.13
C LEU A 39 6.10 1.75 -2.87
N TYR A 40 6.33 1.36 -1.62
CA TYR A 40 6.19 -0.03 -1.16
C TYR A 40 5.15 -0.12 -0.07
N ILE A 41 4.36 -1.18 -0.12
CA ILE A 41 3.45 -1.56 0.97
C ILE A 41 3.77 -3.00 1.37
N GLN A 42 3.36 -3.38 2.58
CA GLN A 42 3.67 -4.71 3.12
C GLN A 42 2.39 -5.48 3.40
N THR A 43 2.35 -6.74 2.97
CA THR A 43 1.25 -7.65 3.27
C THR A 43 1.78 -9.08 3.41
N GLY A 44 1.08 -9.91 4.18
CA GLY A 44 1.44 -11.31 4.32
C GLY A 44 1.14 -12.10 3.05
N LYS A 45 2.04 -13.02 2.68
CA LYS A 45 1.92 -13.83 1.45
C LYS A 45 0.65 -14.67 1.40
N SER A 46 0.18 -15.12 2.57
CA SER A 46 -1.00 -15.99 2.66
C SER A 46 -2.32 -15.23 2.65
N LYS A 47 -2.29 -13.91 2.79
CA LYS A 47 -3.53 -13.12 2.81
C LYS A 47 -4.17 -13.07 1.43
N ASN A 48 -5.50 -13.00 1.40
CA ASN A 48 -6.26 -12.94 0.15
C ASN A 48 -5.85 -11.75 -0.71
N VAL A 49 -5.54 -10.60 -0.11
CA VAL A 49 -5.10 -9.42 -0.84
C VAL A 49 -3.81 -9.71 -1.61
N SER A 50 -2.86 -10.43 -1.00
CA SER A 50 -1.62 -10.78 -1.68
C SER A 50 -1.88 -11.69 -2.88
N LYS A 51 -2.76 -12.68 -2.73
CA LYS A 51 -3.13 -13.58 -3.83
C LYS A 51 -3.83 -12.83 -4.96
N GLN A 52 -4.70 -11.89 -4.63
CA GLN A 52 -5.39 -11.06 -5.61
C GLN A 52 -4.41 -10.22 -6.42
N ILE A 53 -3.46 -9.58 -5.75
CA ILE A 53 -2.43 -8.76 -6.41
C ILE A 53 -1.55 -9.60 -7.33
N GLN A 54 -1.23 -10.81 -6.96
CA GLN A 54 -0.43 -11.70 -7.82
C GLN A 54 -1.14 -12.07 -9.12
N LYS A 55 -2.46 -12.19 -9.10
CA LYS A 55 -3.26 -12.46 -10.29
C LYS A 55 -3.51 -11.22 -11.12
N ASN A 56 -3.81 -10.11 -10.46
CA ASN A 56 -4.10 -8.84 -11.10
C ASN A 56 -3.57 -7.72 -10.19
N GLY A 57 -2.50 -7.09 -10.62
CA GLY A 57 -1.83 -6.06 -9.82
C GLY A 57 -2.47 -4.68 -9.85
N LYS A 58 -3.53 -4.50 -10.61
CA LYS A 58 -4.18 -3.19 -10.69
C LYS A 58 -4.81 -2.82 -9.36
N VAL A 59 -4.51 -1.63 -8.86
CA VAL A 59 -4.96 -1.17 -7.54
C VAL A 59 -5.31 0.31 -7.59
N GLN A 60 -6.13 0.72 -6.63
CA GLN A 60 -6.30 2.11 -6.27
C GLN A 60 -6.17 2.25 -4.76
N LEU A 61 -5.52 3.31 -4.34
CA LEU A 61 -5.35 3.65 -2.94
C LEU A 61 -6.07 4.96 -2.68
N CYS A 62 -6.80 5.03 -1.57
CA CYS A 62 -7.48 6.25 -1.15
C CYS A 62 -7.14 6.55 0.31
N ALA A 63 -6.73 7.77 0.58
CA ALA A 63 -6.41 8.23 1.94
C ALA A 63 -7.08 9.57 2.18
N MET A 64 -7.60 9.75 3.39
CA MET A 64 -8.22 11.01 3.81
C MET A 64 -7.60 11.45 5.11
N ASN A 65 -7.30 12.75 5.25
CA ASN A 65 -6.72 13.26 6.49
C ASN A 65 -7.75 13.23 7.63
N LYS A 66 -7.25 13.38 8.87
CA LYS A 66 -8.08 13.24 10.07
C LYS A 66 -9.18 14.29 10.19
N THR A 67 -9.01 15.45 9.59
CA THR A 67 -10.02 16.50 9.58
C THR A 67 -11.02 16.37 8.43
N CYS A 68 -10.82 15.38 7.56
CA CYS A 68 -11.71 15.06 6.42
C CYS A 68 -11.86 16.21 5.42
N ASN A 69 -10.84 17.07 5.30
CA ASN A 69 -10.87 18.20 4.37
C ASN A 69 -9.90 18.05 3.20
N LYS A 70 -9.05 17.02 3.20
CA LYS A 70 -8.16 16.70 2.09
C LYS A 70 -8.10 15.20 1.91
N TRP A 71 -8.05 14.75 0.67
CA TRP A 71 -7.92 13.33 0.36
C TRP A 71 -7.09 13.12 -0.90
N LEU A 72 -6.59 11.91 -1.03
CA LEU A 72 -5.69 11.51 -2.12
C LEU A 72 -6.15 10.18 -2.68
N ARG A 73 -6.08 10.05 -4.00
CA ARG A 73 -6.28 8.76 -4.67
C ARG A 73 -5.11 8.51 -5.60
N LEU A 74 -4.53 7.32 -5.48
CA LEU A 74 -3.46 6.86 -6.38
C LEU A 74 -3.96 5.63 -7.12
N SER A 75 -3.69 5.59 -8.42
CA SER A 75 -3.97 4.42 -9.26
C SER A 75 -2.65 3.87 -9.79
N GLY A 76 -2.54 2.57 -9.85
CA GLY A 76 -1.32 1.97 -10.36
C GLY A 76 -1.39 0.46 -10.39
N THR A 77 -0.22 -0.15 -10.61
CA THR A 77 -0.05 -1.60 -10.62
C THR A 77 0.98 -1.96 -9.56
N LEU A 78 0.60 -2.89 -8.67
CA LEU A 78 1.51 -3.45 -7.68
C LEU A 78 2.24 -4.63 -8.27
N VAL A 79 3.54 -4.70 -7.98
CA VAL A 79 4.40 -5.80 -8.39
C VAL A 79 5.06 -6.34 -7.12
N ARG A 80 5.09 -7.66 -7.00
CA ARG A 80 5.74 -8.32 -5.88
C ARG A 80 7.25 -8.13 -5.96
N ASP A 81 7.86 -7.73 -4.85
CA ASP A 81 9.29 -7.59 -4.73
C ASP A 81 9.78 -8.46 -3.59
N ASP A 82 10.44 -9.58 -3.92
CA ASP A 82 10.93 -10.54 -2.93
C ASP A 82 12.38 -10.29 -2.53
N ARG A 83 13.02 -9.23 -3.02
CA ARG A 83 14.38 -8.90 -2.63
C ARG A 83 14.44 -8.63 -1.14
N ARG A 84 15.59 -8.89 -0.55
CA ARG A 84 15.82 -8.69 0.88
C ARG A 84 15.81 -7.20 1.26
N GLU A 85 16.40 -6.37 0.42
CA GLU A 85 16.61 -4.95 0.72
C GLU A 85 15.30 -4.18 0.99
N PRO A 86 14.25 -4.30 0.15
CA PRO A 86 12.98 -3.65 0.48
C PRO A 86 12.35 -4.20 1.75
N LYS A 87 12.47 -5.49 2.01
CA LYS A 87 11.93 -6.11 3.22
C LYS A 87 12.61 -5.56 4.47
N VAL A 88 13.93 -5.43 4.44
CA VAL A 88 14.69 -4.85 5.55
C VAL A 88 14.29 -3.39 5.78
N HIS A 89 14.14 -2.63 4.71
CA HIS A 89 13.73 -1.23 4.80
C HIS A 89 12.36 -1.09 5.46
N MET A 90 11.41 -1.96 5.09
CA MET A 90 10.08 -1.93 5.70
C MET A 90 10.12 -2.31 7.19
N VAL A 91 10.94 -3.28 7.57
CA VAL A 91 11.09 -3.67 8.97
C VAL A 91 11.70 -2.52 9.79
N GLU A 92 12.68 -1.83 9.24
CA GLU A 92 13.28 -0.67 9.91
C GLU A 92 12.28 0.48 10.09
N ALA A 93 11.41 0.70 9.09
CA ALA A 93 10.39 1.75 9.16
C ALA A 93 9.23 1.37 10.12
N TYR A 94 8.93 0.07 10.23
CA TYR A 94 7.83 -0.45 11.05
C TYR A 94 8.32 -1.63 11.88
N PRO A 95 9.11 -1.37 12.93
CA PRO A 95 9.74 -2.47 13.69
C PRO A 95 8.76 -3.36 14.44
N GLU A 96 7.52 -2.93 14.65
CA GLU A 96 6.49 -3.73 15.31
C GLU A 96 5.86 -4.80 14.41
N LEU A 97 6.19 -4.85 13.15
CA LEU A 97 5.64 -5.85 12.20
C LEU A 97 6.42 -7.16 12.21
#